data_064db03852fd70f1595f78a8434239f4
#
_entry.id   064db03852fd70f1595f78a8434239f4
#
_cell.length_a   1.000
_cell.length_b   1.000
_cell.length_c   1.000
_cell.angle_alpha   90.00
_cell.angle_beta   90.00
_cell.angle_gamma   90.00
#
_symmetry.space_group_name_H-M   'P 1'
#
loop_
_entity.id
_entity.type
_entity.pdbx_description
1 polymer ?
#
loop_
_entity_poly.entity_id
_entity_poly.type
_entity_poly.pdbx_seq_one_letter_code
_entity_poly.pdbx_strand_id
1 'polypeptide(L)' 'MANGTVKWFNDAKGYGFIAPEDGSKDLFVHFSGIEGEGYKSLNEGQKVEYTASQGQKGPQATGVRPI' A
#
# COMPACT_ATOMS: atom_id res chain seq x y z
N MET A 1 5.89 3.62 -11.90
CA MET A 1 5.09 3.34 -10.70
C MET A 1 3.84 2.58 -11.11
N ALA A 2 3.34 1.75 -10.22
CA ALA A 2 2.16 0.96 -10.51
C ALA A 2 0.96 1.53 -9.78
N ASN A 3 -0.23 1.13 -10.19
CA ASN A 3 -1.47 1.57 -9.57
C ASN A 3 -2.19 0.37 -8.95
N GLY A 4 -2.92 0.63 -7.89
CA GLY A 4 -3.70 -0.41 -7.24
C GLY A 4 -4.79 0.18 -6.38
N THR A 5 -5.48 -0.71 -5.67
CA THR A 5 -6.58 -0.32 -4.78
C THR A 5 -6.29 -0.89 -3.41
N VAL A 6 -6.48 -0.09 -2.38
CA VAL A 6 -6.30 -0.56 -1.01
C VAL A 6 -7.37 -1.58 -0.69
N LYS A 7 -6.94 -2.78 -0.34
CA LYS A 7 -7.85 -3.85 0.03
C LYS A 7 -8.36 -3.65 1.45
N TRP A 8 -7.45 -3.39 2.36
CA TRP A 8 -7.76 -2.98 3.73
C TRP A 8 -6.50 -2.44 4.38
N PHE A 9 -6.67 -1.68 5.42
CA PHE A 9 -5.54 -1.13 6.18
C PHE A 9 -5.93 -1.02 7.64
N ASN A 10 -5.04 -1.48 8.52
CA ASN A 10 -5.28 -1.43 9.97
C ASN A 10 -4.46 -0.30 10.57
N ASP A 11 -5.14 0.79 10.91
CA ASP A 11 -4.47 1.98 11.45
C ASP A 11 -3.76 1.71 12.76
N ALA A 12 -4.34 0.86 13.60
CA ALA A 12 -3.76 0.58 14.91
C ALA A 12 -2.45 -0.18 14.79
N LYS A 13 -2.37 -1.10 13.83
CA LYS A 13 -1.16 -1.89 13.61
C LYS A 13 -0.23 -1.30 12.56
N GLY A 14 -0.73 -0.39 11.74
CA GLY A 14 0.08 0.32 10.77
C GLY A 14 0.43 -0.46 9.52
N TYR A 15 -0.41 -1.39 9.08
CA TYR A 15 -0.17 -2.12 7.84
C TYR A 15 -1.47 -2.55 7.18
N GLY A 16 -1.35 -2.93 5.92
CA GLY A 16 -2.48 -3.41 5.16
C GLY A 16 -2.02 -4.05 3.86
N PHE A 17 -2.94 -4.16 2.92
CA PHE A 17 -2.66 -4.77 1.62
C PHE A 17 -3.26 -3.96 0.49
N ILE A 18 -2.55 -3.97 -0.64
CA ILE A 18 -2.97 -3.31 -1.87
C ILE A 18 -3.18 -4.38 -2.93
N ALA A 19 -4.31 -4.29 -3.62
CA ALA A 19 -4.60 -5.16 -4.76
C ALA A 19 -4.14 -4.47 -6.03
N PRO A 20 -3.09 -4.99 -6.70
CA PRO A 20 -2.60 -4.38 -7.94
C PRO A 20 -3.66 -4.37 -9.03
N GLU A 21 -3.67 -3.32 -9.85
CA GLU A 21 -4.62 -3.20 -10.95
C GLU A 21 -4.47 -4.28 -11.99
N ASP A 22 -3.27 -4.82 -12.15
CA ASP A 22 -3.00 -5.83 -13.16
C ASP A 22 -3.40 -7.24 -12.75
N GLY A 23 -4.00 -7.39 -11.56
CA GLY A 23 -4.45 -8.69 -11.10
C GLY A 23 -3.38 -9.54 -10.43
N SER A 24 -2.20 -8.97 -10.20
CA SER A 24 -1.14 -9.67 -9.47
C SER A 24 -1.54 -9.90 -8.03
N LYS A 25 -0.71 -10.65 -7.30
CA LYS A 25 -0.96 -10.92 -5.89
C LYS A 25 -0.96 -9.64 -5.09
N ASP A 26 -1.77 -9.62 -4.02
CA ASP A 26 -1.82 -8.49 -3.11
C ASP A 26 -0.44 -8.19 -2.55
N LEU A 27 -0.16 -6.90 -2.36
CA LEU A 27 1.12 -6.44 -1.83
C LEU A 27 0.94 -5.93 -0.42
N PHE A 28 1.87 -6.29 0.45
CA PHE A 28 1.92 -5.80 1.80
C PHE A 28 2.31 -4.31 1.77
N VAL A 29 1.66 -3.49 2.58
CA VAL A 29 2.03 -2.09 2.74
C VAL A 29 2.11 -1.76 4.22
N HIS A 30 3.22 -1.14 4.62
CA HIS A 30 3.43 -0.69 5.99
C HIS A 30 3.33 0.84 6.02
N PHE A 31 2.93 1.41 7.16
CA PHE A 31 2.75 2.85 7.21
C PHE A 31 4.02 3.63 6.84
N SER A 32 5.20 3.04 7.10
CA SER A 32 6.45 3.68 6.73
C SER A 32 6.65 3.76 5.21
N GLY A 33 5.89 2.98 4.45
CA GLY A 33 5.94 3.01 2.99
C GLY A 33 4.94 3.96 2.37
N ILE A 34 4.17 4.67 3.16
CA ILE A 34 3.19 5.63 2.67
C ILE A 34 3.83 7.01 2.66
N GLU A 35 3.77 7.69 1.52
CA GLU A 35 4.32 9.04 1.40
C GLU A 35 3.37 10.07 1.97
N GLY A 36 3.93 11.19 2.45
CA GLY A 36 3.15 12.29 2.97
C GLY A 36 3.57 12.65 4.37
N GLU A 37 2.97 13.70 4.89
CA GLU A 37 3.23 14.17 6.24
C GLU A 37 2.03 13.88 7.13
N GLY A 38 2.27 13.85 8.43
CA GLY A 38 1.21 13.62 9.40
C GLY A 38 0.87 12.15 9.54
N TYR A 39 -0.35 11.89 9.94
CA TYR A 39 -0.80 10.53 10.17
C TYR A 39 -0.95 9.80 8.83
N LYS A 40 -0.28 8.68 8.72
CA LYS A 40 -0.23 7.93 7.48
C LYS A 40 -1.15 6.72 7.56
N SER A 41 -2.29 6.83 6.91
CA SER A 41 -3.21 5.72 6.83
C SER A 41 -3.86 5.67 5.46
N LEU A 42 -4.50 4.54 5.17
CA LEU A 42 -5.19 4.33 3.91
C LEU A 42 -6.59 3.85 4.18
N ASN A 43 -7.50 4.18 3.27
CA ASN A 43 -8.89 3.75 3.38
C ASN A 43 -9.16 2.58 2.44
N GLU A 44 -10.01 1.68 2.86
CA GLU A 44 -10.43 0.56 2.03
C GLU A 44 -11.05 1.08 0.74
N GLY A 45 -10.62 0.52 -0.38
CA GLY A 45 -11.11 0.93 -1.69
C GLY A 45 -10.45 2.15 -2.29
N GLN A 46 -9.51 2.75 -1.57
CA GLN A 46 -8.80 3.94 -2.05
C GLN A 46 -7.85 3.59 -3.18
N LYS A 47 -7.83 4.42 -4.22
CA LYS A 47 -6.88 4.23 -5.33
C LYS A 47 -5.54 4.86 -4.97
N VAL A 48 -4.46 4.12 -5.23
CA VAL A 48 -3.11 4.57 -4.90
C VAL A 48 -2.15 4.21 -6.01
N GLU A 49 -1.03 4.93 -6.07
CA GLU A 49 0.10 4.50 -6.88
C GLU A 49 1.25 4.14 -5.94
N TYR A 50 2.13 3.27 -6.40
CA TYR A 50 3.18 2.74 -5.54
C TYR A 50 4.29 2.14 -6.36
N THR A 51 5.41 1.81 -5.68
CA THR A 51 6.50 1.05 -6.26
C THR A 51 6.50 -0.33 -5.62
N ALA A 52 6.48 -1.38 -6.44
CA ALA A 52 6.57 -2.73 -5.92
C ALA A 52 8.02 -3.07 -5.60
N SER A 53 8.24 -3.73 -4.48
CA SER A 53 9.58 -4.13 -4.07
C SER A 53 9.50 -5.42 -3.26
N GLN A 54 10.67 -6.01 -2.98
CA GLN A 54 10.73 -7.19 -2.13
C GLN A 54 11.09 -6.77 -0.72
N GLY A 55 10.28 -7.20 0.23
CA GLY A 55 10.53 -6.95 1.64
C GLY A 55 10.74 -8.25 2.38
N GLN A 56 10.91 -8.16 3.69
CA GLN A 56 11.10 -9.34 4.52
C GLN A 56 9.90 -10.26 4.52
N LYS A 57 8.72 -9.70 4.31
CA LYS A 57 7.48 -10.47 4.31
C LYS A 57 7.03 -10.86 2.91
N GLY A 58 7.89 -10.66 1.91
CA GLY A 58 7.58 -10.94 0.52
C GLY A 58 7.33 -9.65 -0.26
N PRO A 59 6.58 -9.72 -1.37
CA PRO A 59 6.31 -8.52 -2.16
C PRO A 59 5.61 -7.45 -1.34
N GLN A 60 6.10 -6.20 -1.44
CA GLN A 60 5.50 -5.10 -0.71
C GLN A 60 5.49 -3.83 -1.54
N ALA A 61 4.62 -2.90 -1.15
CA ALA A 61 4.49 -1.61 -1.80
C ALA A 61 5.22 -0.55 -1.00
N THR A 62 5.95 0.32 -1.68
CA THR A 62 6.63 1.46 -1.06
C THR A 62 6.31 2.71 -1.87
N GLY A 63 6.57 3.88 -1.28
CA GLY A 63 6.26 5.13 -1.96
C GLY A 63 4.79 5.27 -2.28
N VAL A 64 3.94 4.72 -1.44
CA VAL A 64 2.50 4.67 -1.67
C VAL A 64 1.88 6.04 -1.46
N ARG A 65 1.07 6.47 -2.42
CA ARG A 65 0.36 7.75 -2.28
C ARG A 65 -0.98 7.69 -2.99
N PRO A 66 -1.97 8.44 -2.49
CA PRO A 66 -3.28 8.49 -3.14
C PRO A 66 -3.19 9.11 -4.53
N ILE A 67 -4.04 8.62 -5.40
CA ILE A 67 -4.16 9.21 -6.73
C ILE A 67 -5.34 10.17 -6.73
#